data_110132a8ebc3a24a4ff9e7ef178ac0f8
#
_entry.id   110132a8ebc3a24a4ff9e7ef178ac0f8
#
_cell.length_a   1.000
_cell.length_b   1.000
_cell.length_c   1.000
_cell.angle_alpha   90.00
_cell.angle_beta   90.00
_cell.angle_gamma   90.00
#
_symmetry.space_group_name_H-M   'P 1'
#
loop_
_entity.id
_entity.type
_entity.pdbx_description
1 polymer ?
#
loop_
_entity_poly.entity_id
_entity_poly.type
_entity_poly.pdbx_seq_one_letter_code
_entity_poly.pdbx_strand_id
1 'polypeptide(L)'
;MGNISVDMLDRVLMALPAVTARFSPLKLEIAGLGAFPNLCNPRVLLTGVEGDLEGLSKLQSAVDDTLVDLGLPEEKRSFSPHLTLGRVRRGVPDGRLQKIAEVFAKRESLAFPAWTADTVNLLRTELDPAGSRHYLVGTAKIGGG
;
A
#
# COMPACT_ATOMS: atom_id res chain seq x y z
N MET A 1 -4.41 -4.71 -9.53
CA MET A 1 -4.70 -5.86 -10.42
C MET A 1 -6.12 -5.82 -11.00
N GLY A 2 -7.10 -5.25 -10.33
CA GLY A 2 -8.50 -5.28 -10.78
C GLY A 2 -9.17 -6.65 -10.62
N ASN A 3 -10.16 -6.94 -11.44
CA ASN A 3 -10.85 -8.24 -11.43
C ASN A 3 -10.03 -9.25 -12.23
N ILE A 4 -9.69 -10.38 -11.61
CA ILE A 4 -8.94 -11.46 -12.23
C ILE A 4 -9.70 -12.79 -12.14
N SER A 5 -9.46 -13.71 -13.06
CA SER A 5 -10.02 -15.06 -13.03
C SER A 5 -9.37 -15.92 -11.94
N VAL A 6 -10.00 -17.03 -11.60
CA VAL A 6 -9.45 -18.00 -10.63
C VAL A 6 -8.11 -18.57 -11.15
N ASP A 7 -8.04 -18.93 -12.43
CA ASP A 7 -6.80 -19.45 -13.04
C ASP A 7 -5.65 -18.42 -12.97
N MET A 8 -5.96 -17.15 -13.17
CA MET A 8 -4.99 -16.08 -13.03
C MET A 8 -4.55 -15.92 -11.57
N LEU A 9 -5.46 -16.07 -10.62
CA LEU A 9 -5.15 -16.02 -9.19
C LEU A 9 -4.14 -17.11 -8.82
N ASP A 10 -4.35 -18.33 -9.28
CA ASP A 10 -3.44 -19.46 -9.02
C ASP A 10 -2.05 -19.19 -9.61
N ARG A 11 -1.97 -18.66 -10.82
CA ARG A 11 -0.70 -18.26 -11.45
C ARG A 11 0.04 -17.20 -10.65
N VAL A 12 -0.66 -16.19 -10.14
CA VAL A 12 -0.08 -15.15 -9.28
C VAL A 12 0.44 -15.76 -7.98
N LEU A 13 -0.35 -16.63 -7.33
CA LEU A 13 0.06 -17.30 -6.09
C LEU A 13 1.31 -18.16 -6.25
N MET A 14 1.49 -18.78 -7.41
CA MET A 14 2.68 -19.57 -7.72
C MET A 14 3.90 -18.69 -8.03
N ALA A 15 3.71 -17.54 -8.67
CA ALA A 15 4.80 -16.67 -9.11
C ALA A 15 5.36 -15.79 -7.98
N LEU A 16 4.52 -15.32 -7.05
CA LEU A 16 4.93 -14.41 -5.98
C LEU A 16 6.08 -14.93 -5.11
N PRO A 17 6.10 -16.19 -4.63
CA PRO A 17 7.21 -16.70 -3.82
C PRO A 17 8.55 -16.68 -4.56
N ALA A 18 8.56 -16.96 -5.85
CA ALA A 18 9.77 -16.99 -6.68
C ALA A 18 10.37 -15.58 -6.84
N VAL A 19 9.54 -14.55 -6.90
CA VAL A 19 10.01 -13.16 -7.00
C VAL A 19 10.46 -12.62 -5.65
N THR A 20 9.68 -12.85 -4.59
CA THR A 20 9.99 -12.31 -3.26
C THR A 20 11.20 -12.95 -2.60
N ALA A 21 11.49 -14.23 -2.93
CA ALA A 21 12.66 -14.94 -2.42
C ALA A 21 14.01 -14.31 -2.85
N ARG A 22 14.02 -13.48 -3.89
CA ARG A 22 15.23 -12.79 -4.39
C ARG A 22 15.60 -11.54 -3.57
N PHE A 23 14.76 -11.14 -2.65
CA PHE A 23 14.94 -9.94 -1.83
C PHE A 23 15.22 -10.31 -0.38
N SER A 24 15.81 -9.39 0.37
CA SER A 24 15.94 -9.50 1.82
C SER A 24 14.78 -8.78 2.52
N PRO A 25 14.40 -9.19 3.74
CA PRO A 25 13.43 -8.45 4.54
C PRO A 25 13.81 -6.98 4.69
N LEU A 26 12.82 -6.09 4.61
CA LEU A 26 13.01 -4.65 4.55
C LEU A 26 12.77 -4.01 5.91
N LYS A 27 13.71 -3.19 6.39
CA LYS A 27 13.47 -2.36 7.58
C LYS A 27 12.75 -1.09 7.16
N LEU A 28 11.53 -0.94 7.64
CA LEU A 28 10.65 0.18 7.33
C LEU A 28 10.17 0.84 8.62
N GLU A 29 9.80 2.11 8.51
CA GLU A 29 9.16 2.86 9.59
C GLU A 29 8.04 3.73 9.03
N ILE A 30 7.08 4.07 9.87
CA ILE A 30 6.02 5.00 9.54
C ILE A 30 6.44 6.38 10.01
N ALA A 31 6.43 7.35 9.12
CA ALA A 31 6.80 8.72 9.45
C ALA A 31 5.95 9.74 8.68
N GLY A 32 5.67 10.83 9.39
CA GLY A 32 4.91 11.94 8.83
C GLY A 32 3.42 11.64 8.64
N LEU A 33 2.66 12.71 8.50
CA LEU A 33 1.24 12.67 8.17
C LEU A 33 1.01 13.45 6.88
N GLY A 34 0.13 12.97 6.04
CA GLY A 34 -0.19 13.60 4.79
C GLY A 34 -1.62 13.39 4.35
N ALA A 35 -1.97 14.04 3.27
CA ALA A 35 -3.29 13.90 2.66
C ALA A 35 -3.21 13.94 1.14
N PHE A 36 -4.03 13.16 0.48
CA PHE A 36 -4.19 13.22 -0.96
C PHE A 36 -5.55 13.84 -1.32
N PRO A 37 -5.65 14.73 -2.29
CA PRO A 37 -4.57 15.31 -3.10
C PRO A 37 -3.66 16.28 -2.32
N ASN A 38 -4.15 16.90 -1.25
CA ASN A 38 -3.40 17.81 -0.38
C ASN A 38 -4.16 18.05 0.93
N LEU A 39 -3.54 18.74 1.89
CA LEU A 39 -4.14 19.06 3.19
C LEU A 39 -5.25 20.11 3.12
N CYS A 40 -5.28 20.98 2.09
CA CYS A 40 -6.33 21.99 1.95
C CYS A 40 -7.68 21.38 1.53
N ASN A 41 -7.64 20.29 0.75
CA ASN A 41 -8.84 19.56 0.32
C ASN A 41 -8.60 18.05 0.44
N PRO A 42 -8.46 17.53 1.66
CA PRO A 42 -8.10 16.14 1.86
C PRO A 42 -9.24 15.19 1.46
N ARG A 43 -8.93 14.15 0.73
CA ARG A 43 -9.81 13.03 0.40
C ARG A 43 -9.36 11.74 1.05
N VAL A 44 -8.05 11.56 1.17
CA VAL A 44 -7.42 10.43 1.83
C VAL A 44 -6.42 10.96 2.82
N LEU A 45 -6.51 10.50 4.05
CA LEU A 45 -5.55 10.77 5.12
C LEU A 45 -4.58 9.61 5.18
N LEU A 46 -3.30 9.89 5.19
CA LEU A 46 -2.26 8.89 5.11
C LEU A 46 -1.05 9.24 5.99
N THR A 47 -0.22 8.25 6.20
CA THR A 47 1.14 8.43 6.73
C THR A 47 2.14 7.91 5.71
N GLY A 48 3.33 8.52 5.66
CA GLY A 48 4.43 8.07 4.83
C GLY A 48 5.09 6.81 5.37
N VAL A 49 5.88 6.20 4.53
CA VAL A 49 6.78 5.09 4.88
C VAL A 49 8.19 5.53 4.59
N GLU A 50 9.09 5.31 5.53
CA GLU A 50 10.53 5.58 5.43
C GLU A 50 11.33 4.29 5.69
N GLY A 51 12.66 4.38 5.66
CA GLY A 51 13.55 3.25 5.83
C GLY A 51 14.15 2.78 4.51
N ASP A 52 14.18 1.47 4.26
CA ASP A 52 14.71 0.89 3.03
C ASP A 52 13.75 1.07 1.84
N LEU A 53 13.57 2.32 1.42
CA LEU A 53 12.71 2.68 0.29
C LEU A 53 13.26 2.20 -1.05
N GLU A 54 14.58 2.07 -1.18
CA GLU A 54 15.20 1.53 -2.39
C GLU A 54 14.86 0.04 -2.56
N GLY A 55 15.05 -0.73 -1.49
CA GLY A 55 14.66 -2.15 -1.47
C GLY A 55 13.17 -2.34 -1.72
N LEU A 56 12.33 -1.52 -1.09
CA LEU A 56 10.88 -1.56 -1.27
C LEU A 56 10.47 -1.23 -2.72
N SER A 57 11.08 -0.22 -3.33
CA SER A 57 10.82 0.14 -4.73
C SER A 57 11.25 -0.96 -5.70
N LYS A 58 12.41 -1.58 -5.48
CA LYS A 58 12.90 -2.70 -6.29
C LYS A 58 11.97 -3.92 -6.17
N LEU A 59 11.51 -4.23 -4.96
CA LEU A 59 10.56 -5.31 -4.72
C LEU A 59 9.22 -5.03 -5.43
N GLN A 60 8.70 -3.81 -5.32
CA GLN A 60 7.46 -3.41 -5.99
C GLN A 60 7.57 -3.54 -7.51
N SER A 61 8.66 -3.03 -8.11
CA SER A 61 8.87 -3.15 -9.56
C SER A 61 8.97 -4.62 -10.00
N ALA A 62 9.70 -5.45 -9.26
CA ALA A 62 9.84 -6.86 -9.61
C ALA A 62 8.51 -7.63 -9.51
N VAL A 63 7.67 -7.27 -8.55
CA VAL A 63 6.30 -7.81 -8.44
C VAL A 63 5.45 -7.35 -9.61
N ASP A 64 5.48 -6.05 -9.95
CA ASP A 64 4.71 -5.49 -11.07
C ASP A 64 5.11 -6.13 -12.41
N ASP A 65 6.42 -6.22 -12.69
CA ASP A 65 6.95 -6.89 -13.88
C ASP A 65 6.46 -8.35 -13.99
N THR A 66 6.48 -9.07 -12.86
CA THR A 66 5.98 -10.45 -12.80
C THR A 66 4.48 -10.52 -13.12
N LEU A 67 3.68 -9.57 -12.63
CA LEU A 67 2.25 -9.51 -12.93
C LEU A 67 1.99 -9.16 -14.40
N VAL A 68 2.79 -8.26 -14.98
CA VAL A 68 2.73 -7.92 -16.41
C VAL A 68 3.08 -9.14 -17.27
N ASP A 69 4.12 -9.89 -16.93
CA ASP A 69 4.50 -11.13 -17.63
C ASP A 69 3.40 -12.20 -17.57
N LEU A 70 2.60 -12.19 -16.53
CA LEU A 70 1.40 -13.04 -16.43
C LEU A 70 0.21 -12.55 -17.28
N GLY A 71 0.31 -11.35 -17.87
CA GLY A 71 -0.72 -10.74 -18.71
C GLY A 71 -1.65 -9.77 -17.97
N LEU A 72 -1.28 -9.33 -16.77
CA LEU A 72 -2.00 -8.30 -16.03
C LEU A 72 -1.56 -6.90 -16.49
N PRO A 73 -2.43 -5.88 -16.37
CA PRO A 73 -2.07 -4.51 -16.75
C PRO A 73 -0.95 -3.95 -15.88
N GLU A 74 -0.02 -3.24 -16.49
CA GLU A 74 1.02 -2.47 -15.81
C GLU A 74 0.42 -1.36 -14.94
N GLU A 75 0.96 -1.15 -13.75
CA GLU A 75 0.64 0.02 -12.92
C GLU A 75 1.38 1.26 -13.43
N LYS A 76 0.62 2.20 -13.99
CA LYS A 76 1.18 3.43 -14.59
C LYS A 76 1.45 4.55 -13.59
N ARG A 77 0.96 4.43 -12.37
CA ARG A 77 1.16 5.45 -11.34
C ARG A 77 2.52 5.27 -10.69
N SER A 78 3.17 6.38 -10.40
CA SER A 78 4.41 6.36 -9.63
C SER A 78 4.20 5.67 -8.28
N PHE A 79 5.12 4.79 -7.93
CA PHE A 79 5.10 4.13 -6.63
C PHE A 79 5.34 5.17 -5.52
N SER A 80 4.40 5.25 -4.59
CA SER A 80 4.46 6.14 -3.44
C SER A 80 4.05 5.32 -2.20
N PRO A 81 5.01 4.81 -1.43
CA PRO A 81 4.72 4.00 -0.27
C PRO A 81 4.05 4.83 0.81
N HIS A 82 2.86 4.41 1.20
CA HIS A 82 2.07 5.08 2.23
C HIS A 82 1.11 4.10 2.91
N LEU A 83 0.67 4.48 4.10
CA LEU A 83 -0.39 3.78 4.80
C LEU A 83 -1.61 4.69 4.89
N THR A 84 -2.73 4.27 4.33
CA THR A 84 -3.99 5.00 4.44
C THR A 84 -4.56 4.88 5.85
N LEU A 85 -4.75 6.02 6.51
CA LEU A 85 -5.35 6.11 7.84
C LEU A 85 -6.87 6.24 7.78
N GLY A 86 -7.38 6.86 6.72
CA GLY A 86 -8.81 7.05 6.55
C GLY A 86 -9.17 7.81 5.29
N ARG A 87 -10.48 7.87 5.02
CA ARG A 87 -11.03 8.61 3.88
C ARG A 87 -12.03 9.64 4.37
N VAL A 88 -11.91 10.85 3.83
CA VAL A 88 -12.84 11.93 4.13
C VAL A 88 -14.13 11.71 3.32
N ARG A 89 -15.27 11.72 4.02
CA ARG A 89 -16.57 11.59 3.35
C ARG A 89 -16.86 12.80 2.47
N ARG A 90 -17.64 12.60 1.41
CA ARG A 90 -18.14 13.72 0.60
C ARG A 90 -19.06 14.61 1.42
N GLY A 91 -19.00 15.92 1.18
CA GLY A 91 -19.87 16.89 1.85
C GLY A 91 -19.44 17.27 3.27
N VAL A 92 -18.22 16.95 3.69
CA VAL A 92 -17.67 17.47 4.95
C VAL A 92 -17.46 18.98 4.80
N PRO A 93 -18.00 19.81 5.76
CA PRO A 93 -17.85 21.24 5.72
C PRO A 93 -16.39 21.70 5.79
N ASP A 94 -16.05 22.79 5.10
CA ASP A 94 -14.68 23.33 5.01
C ASP A 94 -14.04 23.59 6.37
N GLY A 95 -14.78 24.06 7.36
CA GLY A 95 -14.27 24.25 8.71
C GLY A 95 -13.82 22.97 9.42
N ARG A 96 -14.37 21.80 9.06
CA ARG A 96 -13.88 20.49 9.54
C ARG A 96 -12.64 20.04 8.78
N LEU A 97 -12.57 20.32 7.47
CA LEU A 97 -11.37 20.04 6.67
C LEU A 97 -10.18 20.83 7.18
N GLN A 98 -10.41 22.10 7.54
CA GLN A 98 -9.39 22.96 8.12
C GLN A 98 -8.85 22.43 9.45
N LYS A 99 -9.72 21.93 10.34
CA LYS A 99 -9.31 21.27 11.59
C LYS A 99 -8.45 20.03 11.37
N ILE A 100 -8.76 19.23 10.35
CA ILE A 100 -7.94 18.08 9.96
C ILE A 100 -6.55 18.56 9.56
N ALA A 101 -6.44 19.56 8.68
CA ALA A 101 -5.18 20.12 8.24
C ALA A 101 -4.34 20.66 9.43
N GLU A 102 -4.97 21.38 10.37
CA GLU A 102 -4.30 21.89 11.57
C GLU A 102 -3.77 20.77 12.48
N VAL A 103 -4.54 19.69 12.67
CA VAL A 103 -4.10 18.53 13.47
C VAL A 103 -2.93 17.83 12.81
N PHE A 104 -2.95 17.70 11.48
CA PHE A 104 -1.88 17.08 10.72
C PHE A 104 -0.60 17.92 10.74
N ALA A 105 -0.72 19.24 10.55
CA ALA A 105 0.43 20.15 10.62
C ALA A 105 1.11 20.17 11.99
N LYS A 106 0.37 20.00 13.07
CA LYS A 106 0.92 19.94 14.44
C LYS A 106 1.57 18.60 14.78
N ARG A 107 1.40 17.56 13.97
CA ARG A 107 1.83 16.20 14.25
C ARG A 107 2.73 15.61 13.16
N GLU A 108 3.38 16.46 12.38
CA GLU A 108 4.34 16.03 11.34
C GLU A 108 5.49 15.15 11.87
N SER A 109 5.81 15.27 13.17
CA SER A 109 6.92 14.54 13.80
C SER A 109 6.49 13.26 14.54
N LEU A 110 5.33 12.69 14.25
CA LEU A 110 4.96 11.38 14.81
C LEU A 110 5.85 10.31 14.18
N ALA A 111 6.77 9.79 15.00
CA ALA A 111 7.57 8.63 14.65
C ALA A 111 6.95 7.39 15.30
N PHE A 112 6.85 6.33 14.55
CA PHE A 112 6.43 5.01 15.03
C PHE A 112 7.64 4.07 15.07
N PRO A 113 7.59 2.99 15.86
CA PRO A 113 8.63 2.00 15.85
C PRO A 113 8.88 1.44 14.44
N ALA A 114 10.14 1.25 14.10
CA ALA A 114 10.51 0.54 12.88
C ALA A 114 10.04 -0.93 12.96
N TRP A 115 9.68 -1.50 11.82
CA TRP A 115 9.36 -2.93 11.70
C TRP A 115 10.14 -3.55 10.55
N THR A 116 10.18 -4.87 10.53
CA THR A 116 10.74 -5.62 9.41
C THR A 116 9.58 -6.16 8.57
N ALA A 117 9.50 -5.71 7.33
CA ALA A 117 8.58 -6.28 6.33
C ALA A 117 9.23 -7.53 5.73
N ASP A 118 8.69 -8.68 6.05
CA ASP A 118 9.21 -10.00 5.67
C ASP A 118 8.24 -10.80 4.80
N THR A 119 7.11 -10.20 4.44
CA THR A 119 6.06 -10.84 3.63
C THR A 119 5.42 -9.88 2.64
N VAL A 120 5.00 -10.44 1.51
CA VAL A 120 4.08 -9.82 0.54
C VAL A 120 2.77 -10.59 0.58
N ASN A 121 1.67 -9.87 0.79
CA ASN A 121 0.35 -10.45 0.92
C ASN A 121 -0.51 -10.17 -0.31
N LEU A 122 -1.16 -11.21 -0.82
CA LEU A 122 -2.19 -11.08 -1.84
C LEU A 122 -3.56 -11.00 -1.17
N LEU A 123 -4.27 -9.91 -1.41
CA LEU A 123 -5.59 -9.65 -0.84
C LEU A 123 -6.66 -9.65 -1.92
N ARG A 124 -7.80 -10.28 -1.63
CA ARG A 124 -9.05 -10.12 -2.37
C ARG A 124 -9.90 -9.06 -1.69
N THR A 125 -10.42 -8.13 -2.48
CA THR A 125 -11.34 -7.10 -2.01
C THR A 125 -12.73 -7.37 -2.54
N GLU A 126 -13.71 -7.44 -1.66
CA GLU A 126 -15.13 -7.44 -1.99
C GLU A 126 -15.73 -6.07 -1.68
N LEU A 127 -16.46 -5.54 -2.66
CA LEU A 127 -17.16 -4.27 -2.51
C LEU A 127 -18.56 -4.55 -1.95
N ASP A 128 -18.85 -4.01 -0.79
CA ASP A 128 -20.14 -4.06 -0.11
C ASP A 128 -20.68 -2.63 0.02
N PRO A 129 -22.00 -2.38 -0.04
CA PRO A 129 -22.58 -1.06 0.22
C PRO A 129 -22.14 -0.43 1.56
N ALA A 130 -21.81 -1.26 2.54
CA ALA A 130 -21.30 -0.83 3.85
C ALA A 130 -19.79 -0.52 3.86
N GLY A 131 -19.05 -0.85 2.78
CA GLY A 131 -17.61 -0.62 2.65
C GLY A 131 -16.89 -1.76 1.93
N SER A 132 -15.57 -1.68 1.87
CA SER A 132 -14.73 -2.73 1.28
C SER A 132 -14.29 -3.73 2.34
N ARG A 133 -14.40 -5.02 2.03
CA ARG A 133 -13.86 -6.12 2.85
C ARG A 133 -12.65 -6.72 2.16
N HIS A 134 -11.59 -6.94 2.95
CA HIS A 134 -10.34 -7.49 2.44
C HIS A 134 -10.10 -8.88 3.05
N TYR A 135 -9.77 -9.85 2.20
CA TYR A 135 -9.49 -11.23 2.58
C TYR A 135 -8.08 -11.59 2.14
N LEU A 136 -7.30 -12.15 3.06
CA LEU A 136 -5.99 -12.69 2.73
C LEU A 136 -6.16 -13.96 1.88
N VAL A 137 -5.59 -13.94 0.68
CA VAL A 137 -5.63 -15.07 -0.27
C VAL A 137 -4.33 -15.86 -0.24
N GLY A 138 -3.21 -15.18 -0.09
CA GLY A 138 -1.91 -15.81 0.00
C GLY A 138 -0.85 -14.88 0.54
N THR A 139 0.23 -15.48 1.00
CA THR A 139 1.40 -14.80 1.57
C THR A 139 2.67 -15.37 0.95
N ALA A 140 3.55 -14.51 0.47
CA ALA A 140 4.88 -14.86 0.01
C ALA A 140 5.93 -14.24 0.93
N LYS A 141 6.88 -15.04 1.42
CA LYS A 141 7.97 -14.53 2.27
C LYS A 141 9.00 -13.76 1.44
N ILE A 142 9.49 -12.68 1.99
CA ILE A 142 10.63 -11.93 1.45
C ILE A 142 11.91 -12.55 2.02
N GLY A 143 12.82 -12.93 1.12
CA GLY A 143 13.98 -13.72 1.51
C GLY A 143 13.63 -15.21 1.59
N GLY A 144 14.29 -16.03 0.77
CA GLY A 144 14.15 -17.47 0.82
C GLY A 144 14.62 -18.01 2.18
N GLY A 145 13.69 -18.32 3.00
CA GLY A 145 13.93 -19.07 4.23
C GLY A 145 13.55 -20.53 4.04
#